data_53f10d724dc1b7a9b0098f4344c66f64
#
_entry.id   53f10d724dc1b7a9b0098f4344c66f64
#
_cell.length_a   1.000
_cell.length_b   1.000
_cell.length_c   1.000
_cell.angle_alpha   90.00
_cell.angle_beta   90.00
_cell.angle_gamma   90.00
#
_symmetry.space_group_name_H-M   'P 1'
#
loop_
_entity.id
_entity.type
_entity.pdbx_description
1 polymer ?
#
loop_
_entity_poly.entity_id
_entity_poly.type
_entity_poly.pdbx_seq_one_letter_code
_entity_poly.pdbx_strand_id
1 'polypeptide(L)'
;MLGEALELPSIEPKGKERIVSQHIRYTGVQRTGPESLRHFRRTFKQALRRQLITGTYDPVHPVIVPTHDDRRYRSWKVKSEPETNAVIIYMMDVSGSMGDEQKEIVRIESFWIDTWLRKHYKGLETRYIIHDAVAREVDRETFFHTRESGGTMISSAYKLCKEMIDAEYGPSAWNVYPFHFSDGDNWSADDTRVCVDILRDRMLPAVNLFCYGQVESPYGSGQFVKDLRETVGPFENVSLSEIADKDAIYASIKQFLGKGK
;
A
#
# COMPACT_ATOMS: atom_id res chain seq x y z
N MET A 1 3.13 4.82 -14.68
CA MET A 1 2.12 3.85 -14.27
C MET A 1 2.58 3.17 -12.98
N LEU A 2 1.88 3.39 -11.85
CA LEU A 2 2.16 2.81 -10.52
C LEU A 2 1.72 1.32 -10.38
N GLY A 3 1.52 0.61 -11.48
CA GLY A 3 0.56 -0.51 -11.52
C GLY A 3 1.04 -1.91 -11.15
N GLU A 4 2.30 -2.30 -11.15
CA GLU A 4 2.65 -3.73 -11.11
C GLU A 4 3.78 -4.14 -10.14
N ALA A 5 4.42 -3.17 -9.49
CA ALA A 5 5.59 -3.43 -8.64
C ALA A 5 5.41 -3.07 -7.15
N LEU A 6 4.22 -2.64 -6.74
CA LEU A 6 3.95 -2.21 -5.37
C LEU A 6 3.11 -3.27 -4.63
N GLU A 7 3.40 -3.47 -3.35
CA GLU A 7 2.60 -4.30 -2.43
C GLU A 7 2.83 -3.83 -0.98
N LEU A 8 1.92 -4.14 -0.08
CA LEU A 8 2.15 -3.96 1.35
C LEU A 8 3.13 -5.02 1.84
N PRO A 9 4.31 -4.61 2.33
CA PRO A 9 5.30 -5.57 2.84
C PRO A 9 4.76 -6.33 4.05
N SER A 10 5.20 -7.58 4.20
CA SER A 10 4.91 -8.42 5.37
C SER A 10 3.42 -8.49 5.76
N ILE A 11 2.52 -8.39 4.76
CA ILE A 11 1.09 -8.52 5.03
C ILE A 11 0.75 -9.97 5.35
N GLU A 12 0.11 -10.18 6.49
CA GLU A 12 -0.28 -11.49 6.98
C GLU A 12 -1.81 -11.64 6.93
N PRO A 13 -2.34 -12.85 6.69
CA PRO A 13 -3.76 -13.10 6.83
C PRO A 13 -4.18 -12.93 8.29
N LYS A 14 -4.77 -11.78 8.64
CA LYS A 14 -5.25 -11.46 9.99
C LYS A 14 -6.72 -11.05 9.93
N GLY A 15 -7.47 -11.39 10.94
CA GLY A 15 -8.89 -11.05 11.05
C GLY A 15 -9.81 -12.26 11.13
N LYS A 16 -11.07 -12.03 11.45
CA LYS A 16 -12.09 -13.08 11.53
C LYS A 16 -12.36 -13.60 10.12
N GLU A 17 -12.44 -14.93 9.96
CA GLU A 17 -12.69 -15.72 8.72
C GLU A 17 -13.91 -15.30 7.86
N ARG A 18 -14.54 -14.18 8.09
CA ARG A 18 -15.88 -13.83 7.60
C ARG A 18 -15.94 -12.95 6.36
N ILE A 19 -14.86 -12.39 5.89
CA ILE A 19 -14.88 -11.57 4.69
C ILE A 19 -14.04 -12.25 3.62
N VAL A 20 -14.72 -12.87 2.66
CA VAL A 20 -14.10 -13.53 1.54
C VAL A 20 -14.17 -12.59 0.34
N SER A 21 -13.07 -12.03 -0.09
CA SER A 21 -13.04 -11.29 -1.34
C SER A 21 -13.05 -12.25 -2.53
N GLN A 22 -14.00 -12.06 -3.43
CA GLN A 22 -14.11 -12.89 -4.62
C GLN A 22 -13.35 -12.25 -5.79
N HIS A 23 -12.12 -12.69 -6.02
CA HIS A 23 -11.40 -12.32 -7.23
C HIS A 23 -11.85 -13.20 -8.42
N ILE A 24 -12.54 -12.60 -9.37
CA ILE A 24 -12.93 -13.26 -10.61
C ILE A 24 -11.73 -13.22 -11.58
N ARG A 25 -11.06 -14.36 -11.76
CA ARG A 25 -10.02 -14.51 -12.80
C ARG A 25 -10.52 -15.42 -13.92
N TYR A 26 -10.46 -14.91 -15.16
CA TYR A 26 -10.75 -15.70 -16.36
C TYR A 26 -9.59 -16.66 -16.66
N THR A 27 -9.46 -17.73 -15.90
CA THR A 27 -8.38 -18.72 -16.04
C THR A 27 -8.82 -20.04 -16.62
N GLY A 28 -10.13 -20.27 -16.69
CA GLY A 28 -10.70 -21.52 -17.19
C GLY A 28 -11.24 -21.42 -18.62
N VAL A 29 -11.55 -22.59 -19.18
CA VAL A 29 -12.27 -22.74 -20.43
C VAL A 29 -13.31 -23.85 -20.27
N GLN A 30 -14.55 -23.57 -20.65
CA GLN A 30 -15.65 -24.48 -20.53
C GLN A 30 -16.32 -24.66 -21.90
N ARG A 31 -17.17 -25.71 -22.03
CA ARG A 31 -17.85 -26.04 -23.28
C ARG A 31 -19.13 -25.23 -23.51
N THR A 32 -19.70 -24.68 -22.47
CA THR A 32 -20.95 -23.91 -22.49
C THR A 32 -20.72 -22.55 -21.87
N GLY A 33 -21.46 -21.53 -22.35
CA GLY A 33 -21.34 -20.17 -21.80
C GLY A 33 -22.01 -19.15 -22.72
N PRO A 34 -22.17 -17.90 -22.25
CA PRO A 34 -22.69 -16.81 -23.05
C PRO A 34 -21.76 -16.48 -24.22
N GLU A 35 -22.34 -16.08 -25.36
CA GLU A 35 -21.59 -15.84 -26.61
C GLU A 35 -20.54 -14.69 -26.43
N SER A 36 -20.80 -13.74 -25.55
CA SER A 36 -19.85 -12.66 -25.18
C SER A 36 -18.53 -13.16 -24.57
N LEU A 37 -18.53 -14.35 -23.99
CA LEU A 37 -17.35 -15.00 -23.42
C LEU A 37 -16.72 -16.05 -24.33
N ARG A 38 -17.13 -16.13 -25.61
CA ARG A 38 -16.60 -17.08 -26.56
C ARG A 38 -15.10 -16.90 -26.77
N HIS A 39 -14.37 -18.00 -26.63
CA HIS A 39 -12.92 -18.01 -26.82
C HIS A 39 -12.58 -18.44 -28.25
N PHE A 40 -12.64 -17.54 -29.22
CA PHE A 40 -12.45 -17.82 -30.65
C PHE A 40 -11.22 -18.69 -30.92
N ARG A 41 -10.04 -18.30 -30.47
CA ARG A 41 -8.80 -19.05 -30.72
C ARG A 41 -8.88 -20.52 -30.30
N ARG A 42 -9.47 -20.81 -29.14
CA ARG A 42 -9.64 -22.22 -28.67
C ARG A 42 -10.75 -22.96 -29.41
N THR A 43 -11.82 -22.28 -29.78
CA THR A 43 -12.89 -22.83 -30.63
C THR A 43 -12.31 -23.25 -31.96
N PHE A 44 -11.60 -22.37 -32.65
CA PHE A 44 -11.01 -22.73 -33.96
C PHE A 44 -9.91 -23.81 -33.84
N LYS A 45 -9.09 -23.79 -32.78
CA LYS A 45 -8.12 -24.87 -32.51
C LYS A 45 -8.81 -26.23 -32.32
N GLN A 46 -9.96 -26.25 -31.65
CA GLN A 46 -10.75 -27.47 -31.47
C GLN A 46 -11.37 -27.94 -32.77
N ALA A 47 -11.93 -27.05 -33.61
CA ALA A 47 -12.46 -27.34 -34.90
C ALA A 47 -11.39 -27.92 -35.83
N LEU A 48 -10.22 -27.33 -35.91
CA LEU A 48 -9.09 -27.85 -36.68
C LEU A 48 -8.70 -29.25 -36.22
N ARG A 49 -8.60 -29.47 -34.91
CA ARG A 49 -8.28 -30.80 -34.34
C ARG A 49 -9.32 -31.83 -34.72
N ARG A 50 -10.60 -31.49 -34.67
CA ARG A 50 -11.68 -32.39 -35.10
C ARG A 50 -11.55 -32.71 -36.59
N GLN A 51 -11.41 -31.70 -37.48
CA GLN A 51 -11.27 -31.89 -38.91
C GLN A 51 -10.05 -32.78 -39.31
N LEU A 52 -8.92 -32.60 -38.61
CA LEU A 52 -7.76 -33.46 -38.80
C LEU A 52 -8.02 -34.91 -38.40
N ILE A 53 -8.71 -35.14 -37.27
CA ILE A 53 -9.02 -36.49 -36.77
C ILE A 53 -10.06 -37.18 -37.71
N THR A 54 -11.02 -36.42 -38.19
CA THR A 54 -12.07 -36.99 -39.10
C THR A 54 -11.68 -37.03 -40.57
N GLY A 55 -10.44 -36.58 -40.91
CA GLY A 55 -9.98 -36.57 -42.31
C GLY A 55 -10.68 -35.54 -43.20
N THR A 56 -11.41 -34.60 -42.62
CA THR A 56 -12.18 -33.57 -43.37
C THR A 56 -11.41 -32.25 -43.58
N TYR A 57 -10.18 -32.17 -43.12
CA TYR A 57 -9.31 -31.02 -43.35
C TYR A 57 -8.60 -31.12 -44.70
N ASP A 58 -8.81 -30.12 -45.56
CA ASP A 58 -8.10 -30.00 -46.83
C ASP A 58 -6.90 -29.04 -46.67
N PRO A 59 -5.66 -29.53 -46.80
CA PRO A 59 -4.48 -28.69 -46.70
C PRO A 59 -4.27 -27.77 -47.92
N VAL A 60 -4.89 -28.09 -49.07
CA VAL A 60 -4.80 -27.29 -50.31
C VAL A 60 -5.75 -26.08 -50.23
N HIS A 61 -6.93 -26.30 -49.65
CA HIS A 61 -7.91 -25.23 -49.41
C HIS A 61 -8.30 -25.19 -47.93
N PRO A 62 -7.47 -24.60 -47.09
CA PRO A 62 -7.62 -24.69 -45.64
C PRO A 62 -8.79 -23.85 -45.13
N VAL A 63 -9.91 -24.50 -44.90
CA VAL A 63 -11.11 -23.91 -44.31
C VAL A 63 -11.43 -24.58 -42.98
N ILE A 64 -11.40 -23.82 -41.91
CA ILE A 64 -11.77 -24.33 -40.60
C ILE A 64 -13.21 -23.92 -40.27
N VAL A 65 -14.10 -24.91 -40.17
CA VAL A 65 -15.51 -24.69 -39.86
C VAL A 65 -15.82 -25.18 -38.46
N PRO A 66 -16.00 -24.25 -37.48
CA PRO A 66 -16.38 -24.62 -36.12
C PRO A 66 -17.84 -25.09 -36.07
N THR A 67 -18.08 -26.24 -35.43
CA THR A 67 -19.39 -26.71 -35.04
C THR A 67 -19.77 -26.29 -33.63
N HIS A 68 -20.98 -26.60 -33.19
CA HIS A 68 -21.41 -26.31 -31.81
C HIS A 68 -20.49 -26.96 -30.77
N ASP A 69 -20.08 -28.19 -30.99
CA ASP A 69 -19.25 -28.98 -30.07
C ASP A 69 -17.81 -28.46 -29.94
N ASP A 70 -17.34 -27.69 -30.93
CA ASP A 70 -16.02 -27.07 -30.91
C ASP A 70 -15.98 -25.81 -30.06
N ARG A 71 -17.15 -25.25 -29.71
CA ARG A 71 -17.23 -23.98 -28.96
C ARG A 71 -16.55 -24.11 -27.63
N ARG A 72 -15.80 -23.05 -27.28
CA ARG A 72 -15.11 -22.89 -26.01
C ARG A 72 -15.35 -21.48 -25.51
N TYR A 73 -15.68 -21.40 -24.22
CA TYR A 73 -16.01 -20.14 -23.55
C TYR A 73 -15.01 -19.88 -22.44
N ARG A 74 -14.68 -18.62 -22.20
CA ARG A 74 -13.89 -18.23 -21.06
C ARG A 74 -14.69 -18.52 -19.81
N SER A 75 -14.04 -19.14 -18.83
CA SER A 75 -14.64 -19.45 -17.54
C SER A 75 -13.83 -18.75 -16.47
N TRP A 76 -14.49 -18.28 -15.44
CA TRP A 76 -13.85 -17.71 -14.27
C TRP A 76 -13.81 -18.73 -13.15
N LYS A 77 -12.74 -18.69 -12.39
CA LYS A 77 -12.70 -19.30 -11.06
C LYS A 77 -12.84 -18.19 -10.04
N VAL A 78 -13.78 -18.33 -9.15
CA VAL A 78 -13.85 -17.51 -7.95
C VAL A 78 -12.78 -18.05 -7.01
N LYS A 79 -11.73 -17.29 -6.77
CA LYS A 79 -10.75 -17.57 -5.73
C LYS A 79 -11.17 -16.75 -4.52
N SER A 80 -11.63 -17.42 -3.48
CA SER A 80 -11.83 -16.82 -2.17
C SER A 80 -10.45 -16.57 -1.56
N GLU A 81 -10.07 -15.33 -1.38
CA GLU A 81 -8.90 -14.98 -0.58
C GLU A 81 -9.42 -14.39 0.73
N PRO A 82 -8.90 -14.81 1.89
CA PRO A 82 -9.27 -14.17 3.15
C PRO A 82 -8.93 -12.69 3.05
N GLU A 83 -9.88 -11.83 3.41
CA GLU A 83 -9.58 -10.40 3.55
C GLU A 83 -8.69 -10.22 4.76
N THR A 84 -7.68 -9.41 4.57
CA THR A 84 -6.68 -9.12 5.60
C THR A 84 -7.03 -7.78 6.19
N ASN A 85 -7.27 -7.73 7.51
CA ASN A 85 -7.43 -6.45 8.18
C ASN A 85 -6.09 -5.72 8.17
N ALA A 86 -6.08 -4.52 7.62
CA ALA A 86 -4.91 -3.66 7.61
C ALA A 86 -5.31 -2.22 7.93
N VAL A 87 -4.52 -1.55 8.74
CA VAL A 87 -4.66 -0.14 9.07
C VAL A 87 -3.41 0.63 8.65
N ILE A 88 -3.63 1.74 7.96
CA ILE A 88 -2.61 2.71 7.62
C ILE A 88 -2.80 3.93 8.52
N ILE A 89 -1.76 4.31 9.23
CA ILE A 89 -1.78 5.48 10.11
C ILE A 89 -0.82 6.52 9.53
N TYR A 90 -1.37 7.56 8.93
CA TYR A 90 -0.58 8.67 8.40
C TYR A 90 -0.33 9.67 9.53
N MET A 91 0.92 10.05 9.71
CA MET A 91 1.35 11.11 10.63
C MET A 91 2.05 12.20 9.82
N MET A 92 1.59 13.43 9.92
CA MET A 92 2.17 14.57 9.24
C MET A 92 2.60 15.63 10.25
N ASP A 93 3.84 16.02 10.13
CA ASP A 93 4.40 17.19 10.81
C ASP A 93 3.79 18.46 10.20
N VAL A 94 3.20 19.29 11.05
CA VAL A 94 2.63 20.58 10.66
C VAL A 94 3.35 21.75 11.35
N SER A 95 4.55 21.51 11.87
CA SER A 95 5.40 22.50 12.51
C SER A 95 5.76 23.70 11.62
N GLY A 96 6.35 24.73 12.22
CA GLY A 96 6.70 25.96 11.52
C GLY A 96 7.80 25.79 10.47
N SER A 97 8.68 24.80 10.60
CA SER A 97 9.73 24.45 9.63
C SER A 97 9.16 23.75 8.38
N MET A 98 8.00 23.10 8.52
CA MET A 98 7.24 22.51 7.42
C MET A 98 6.43 23.59 6.70
N GLY A 99 7.00 24.17 5.65
CA GLY A 99 6.33 25.15 4.79
C GLY A 99 5.19 24.55 3.97
N ASP A 100 4.50 25.42 3.20
CA ASP A 100 3.37 24.97 2.36
C ASP A 100 3.79 23.95 1.31
N GLU A 101 5.00 24.07 0.75
CA GLU A 101 5.54 23.14 -0.23
C GLU A 101 5.80 21.75 0.37
N GLN A 102 6.40 21.70 1.55
CA GLN A 102 6.66 20.46 2.28
C GLN A 102 5.34 19.74 2.63
N LYS A 103 4.37 20.48 3.15
CA LYS A 103 3.03 19.95 3.44
C LYS A 103 2.32 19.46 2.18
N GLU A 104 2.53 20.14 1.04
CA GLU A 104 1.97 19.70 -0.24
C GLU A 104 2.61 18.39 -0.72
N ILE A 105 3.93 18.22 -0.59
CA ILE A 105 4.63 16.97 -0.90
C ILE A 105 4.04 15.81 -0.09
N VAL A 106 3.89 15.98 1.23
CA VAL A 106 3.30 14.94 2.11
C VAL A 106 1.87 14.60 1.69
N ARG A 107 1.05 15.61 1.37
CA ARG A 107 -0.33 15.40 0.92
C ARG A 107 -0.40 14.62 -0.38
N ILE A 108 0.43 14.99 -1.36
CA ILE A 108 0.49 14.30 -2.65
C ILE A 108 0.92 12.84 -2.45
N GLU A 109 1.98 12.59 -1.68
CA GLU A 109 2.47 11.24 -1.44
C GLU A 109 1.46 10.38 -0.69
N SER A 110 0.92 10.89 0.42
CA SER A 110 -0.13 10.21 1.19
C SER A 110 -1.38 9.93 0.35
N PHE A 111 -1.79 10.87 -0.52
CA PHE A 111 -2.92 10.69 -1.43
C PHE A 111 -2.68 9.56 -2.44
N TRP A 112 -1.48 9.49 -3.04
CA TRP A 112 -1.16 8.44 -3.99
C TRP A 112 -1.06 7.07 -3.32
N ILE A 113 -0.45 6.99 -2.13
CA ILE A 113 -0.39 5.77 -1.33
C ILE A 113 -1.82 5.31 -0.98
N ASP A 114 -2.66 6.20 -0.40
CA ASP A 114 -4.04 5.88 0.00
C ASP A 114 -4.88 5.42 -1.21
N THR A 115 -4.80 6.14 -2.33
CA THR A 115 -5.54 5.81 -3.55
C THR A 115 -5.12 4.46 -4.11
N TRP A 116 -3.82 4.19 -4.15
CA TRP A 116 -3.30 2.93 -4.65
C TRP A 116 -3.70 1.77 -3.75
N LEU A 117 -3.55 1.92 -2.42
CA LEU A 117 -3.87 0.90 -1.44
C LEU A 117 -5.37 0.54 -1.46
N ARG A 118 -6.27 1.53 -1.45
CA ARG A 118 -7.73 1.30 -1.53
C ARG A 118 -8.17 0.60 -2.81
N LYS A 119 -7.43 0.78 -3.90
CA LYS A 119 -7.70 0.10 -5.17
C LYS A 119 -7.32 -1.39 -5.12
N HIS A 120 -6.27 -1.75 -4.39
CA HIS A 120 -5.69 -3.10 -4.40
C HIS A 120 -6.07 -3.93 -3.18
N TYR A 121 -6.39 -3.31 -2.05
CA TYR A 121 -6.75 -3.98 -0.81
C TYR A 121 -8.16 -3.60 -0.37
N LYS A 122 -8.96 -4.59 0.01
CA LYS A 122 -10.27 -4.41 0.61
C LYS A 122 -10.14 -4.58 2.13
N GLY A 123 -11.01 -3.92 2.90
CA GLY A 123 -10.94 -3.97 4.36
C GLY A 123 -9.81 -3.12 4.96
N LEU A 124 -9.25 -2.18 4.17
CA LEU A 124 -8.25 -1.25 4.63
C LEU A 124 -8.88 -0.11 5.41
N GLU A 125 -8.41 0.12 6.63
CA GLU A 125 -8.72 1.31 7.41
C GLU A 125 -7.60 2.34 7.30
N THR A 126 -7.94 3.62 7.38
CA THR A 126 -6.97 4.72 7.38
C THR A 126 -7.27 5.69 8.50
N ARG A 127 -6.22 6.05 9.24
CA ARG A 127 -6.27 7.03 10.33
C ARG A 127 -5.24 8.12 10.04
N TYR A 128 -5.52 9.31 10.53
CA TYR A 128 -4.70 10.48 10.24
C TYR A 128 -4.34 11.20 11.54
N ILE A 129 -3.06 11.48 11.71
CA ILE A 129 -2.50 12.23 12.82
C ILE A 129 -1.78 13.44 12.24
N ILE A 130 -1.99 14.59 12.81
CA ILE A 130 -1.13 15.76 12.63
C ILE A 130 -0.44 16.07 13.95
N HIS A 131 0.78 16.55 13.87
CA HIS A 131 1.52 16.94 15.06
C HIS A 131 2.34 18.21 14.83
N ASP A 132 2.39 18.97 15.87
CA ASP A 132 3.31 20.08 16.12
C ASP A 132 3.96 19.87 17.50
N ALA A 133 3.74 20.75 18.46
CA ALA A 133 4.10 20.50 19.86
C ALA A 133 3.24 19.40 20.51
N VAL A 134 2.05 19.13 19.98
CA VAL A 134 1.10 18.12 20.46
C VAL A 134 0.47 17.40 19.28
N ALA A 135 0.45 16.08 19.33
CA ALA A 135 -0.21 15.28 18.30
C ALA A 135 -1.71 15.18 18.58
N ARG A 136 -2.48 15.13 17.49
CA ARG A 136 -3.91 14.85 17.54
C ARG A 136 -4.37 14.07 16.32
N GLU A 137 -5.35 13.21 16.53
CA GLU A 137 -6.05 12.56 15.44
C GLU A 137 -6.99 13.57 14.78
N VAL A 138 -7.08 13.49 13.45
CA VAL A 138 -7.92 14.34 12.62
C VAL A 138 -8.63 13.51 11.56
N ASP A 139 -9.68 14.07 10.99
CA ASP A 139 -10.30 13.47 9.82
C ASP A 139 -9.46 13.68 8.55
N ARG A 140 -9.83 12.97 7.50
CA ARG A 140 -9.16 13.03 6.21
C ARG A 140 -9.15 14.44 5.64
N GLU A 141 -10.24 15.18 5.76
CA GLU A 141 -10.37 16.53 5.20
C GLU A 141 -9.39 17.49 5.91
N THR A 142 -9.36 17.47 7.22
CA THR A 142 -8.41 18.26 8.03
C THR A 142 -6.96 17.91 7.69
N PHE A 143 -6.62 16.62 7.57
CA PHE A 143 -5.25 16.20 7.22
C PHE A 143 -4.79 16.80 5.88
N PHE A 144 -5.63 16.77 4.86
CA PHE A 144 -5.26 17.26 3.53
C PHE A 144 -5.35 18.78 3.36
N HIS A 145 -5.97 19.52 4.30
CA HIS A 145 -6.19 20.97 4.15
C HIS A 145 -5.65 21.83 5.29
N THR A 146 -5.11 21.23 6.37
CA THR A 146 -4.58 21.99 7.50
C THR A 146 -3.46 22.94 7.09
N ARG A 147 -3.47 24.14 7.67
CA ARG A 147 -2.43 25.17 7.49
C ARG A 147 -1.78 25.56 8.81
N GLU A 148 -1.95 24.73 9.82
CA GLU A 148 -1.43 25.00 11.14
C GLU A 148 0.11 25.06 11.13
N SER A 149 0.67 25.78 12.10
CA SER A 149 2.09 25.96 12.29
C SER A 149 2.34 26.13 13.78
N GLY A 150 3.22 25.31 14.34
CA GLY A 150 3.55 25.29 15.76
C GLY A 150 5.00 24.87 16.00
N GLY A 151 5.30 24.50 17.24
CA GLY A 151 6.59 23.85 17.57
C GLY A 151 6.61 22.39 17.07
N THR A 152 7.74 21.69 17.30
CA THR A 152 7.88 20.30 16.85
C THR A 152 8.22 19.39 18.01
N MET A 153 7.31 18.47 18.36
CA MET A 153 7.59 17.38 19.30
C MET A 153 7.18 16.06 18.67
N ILE A 154 8.11 15.43 17.98
CA ILE A 154 7.86 14.20 17.21
C ILE A 154 7.37 13.05 18.11
N SER A 155 7.88 12.96 19.35
CA SER A 155 7.46 11.92 20.28
C SER A 155 5.97 11.95 20.60
N SER A 156 5.31 13.10 20.46
CA SER A 156 3.86 13.22 20.68
C SER A 156 3.07 12.39 19.66
N ALA A 157 3.51 12.40 18.39
CA ALA A 157 2.88 11.60 17.31
C ALA A 157 3.05 10.10 17.57
N TYR A 158 4.25 9.67 17.98
CA TYR A 158 4.50 8.25 18.25
C TYR A 158 3.76 7.72 19.47
N LYS A 159 3.61 8.54 20.52
CA LYS A 159 2.78 8.21 21.69
C LYS A 159 1.33 8.00 21.27
N LEU A 160 0.75 8.96 20.57
CA LEU A 160 -0.64 8.87 20.10
C LEU A 160 -0.84 7.69 19.15
N CYS A 161 0.06 7.50 18.18
CA CYS A 161 0.00 6.35 17.26
C CYS A 161 0.02 5.03 18.02
N LYS A 162 0.89 4.90 19.03
CA LYS A 162 0.97 3.69 19.85
C LYS A 162 -0.28 3.47 20.70
N GLU A 163 -0.85 4.52 21.28
CA GLU A 163 -2.11 4.44 22.02
C GLU A 163 -3.26 3.94 21.12
N MET A 164 -3.35 4.45 19.89
CA MET A 164 -4.35 3.99 18.92
C MET A 164 -4.14 2.52 18.55
N ILE A 165 -2.89 2.10 18.33
CA ILE A 165 -2.56 0.70 18.03
C ILE A 165 -3.00 -0.20 19.19
N ASP A 166 -2.68 0.17 20.43
CA ASP A 166 -3.02 -0.62 21.61
C ASP A 166 -4.52 -0.71 21.87
N ALA A 167 -5.25 0.37 21.59
CA ALA A 167 -6.68 0.44 21.86
C ALA A 167 -7.53 -0.27 20.78
N GLU A 168 -7.15 -0.16 19.49
CA GLU A 168 -8.03 -0.54 18.39
C GLU A 168 -7.41 -1.56 17.43
N TYR A 169 -6.06 -1.60 17.31
CA TYR A 169 -5.38 -2.34 16.24
C TYR A 169 -4.38 -3.37 16.76
N GLY A 170 -4.83 -4.21 17.68
CA GLY A 170 -3.97 -5.26 18.24
C GLY A 170 -3.31 -6.12 17.14
N PRO A 171 -1.99 -6.42 17.26
CA PRO A 171 -1.20 -7.06 16.19
C PRO A 171 -1.63 -8.49 15.86
N SER A 172 -2.42 -9.13 16.68
CA SER A 172 -3.01 -10.45 16.39
C SER A 172 -4.18 -10.39 15.40
N ALA A 173 -4.84 -9.23 15.27
CA ALA A 173 -6.04 -9.06 14.47
C ALA A 173 -5.84 -8.09 13.29
N TRP A 174 -4.80 -7.27 13.31
CA TRP A 174 -4.53 -6.23 12.34
C TRP A 174 -3.09 -6.27 11.82
N ASN A 175 -2.93 -5.93 10.55
CA ASN A 175 -1.65 -5.52 9.98
C ASN A 175 -1.55 -4.00 10.09
N VAL A 176 -0.51 -3.50 10.70
CA VAL A 176 -0.39 -2.09 11.07
C VAL A 176 0.78 -1.46 10.32
N TYR A 177 0.50 -0.34 9.65
CA TYR A 177 1.45 0.39 8.81
C TYR A 177 1.44 1.89 9.15
N PRO A 178 2.27 2.36 10.08
CA PRO A 178 2.47 3.79 10.31
C PRO A 178 3.36 4.40 9.23
N PHE A 179 2.91 5.52 8.66
CA PHE A 179 3.67 6.39 7.76
C PHE A 179 3.85 7.74 8.41
N HIS A 180 5.06 8.14 8.67
CA HIS A 180 5.37 9.44 9.27
C HIS A 180 6.18 10.29 8.29
N PHE A 181 5.76 11.55 8.11
CA PHE A 181 6.42 12.53 7.26
C PHE A 181 6.74 13.79 8.06
N SER A 182 7.99 14.21 8.04
CA SER A 182 8.51 15.40 8.73
C SER A 182 9.77 15.88 8.00
N ASP A 183 10.16 17.13 8.23
CA ASP A 183 11.48 17.65 7.83
C ASP A 183 12.60 17.30 8.83
N GLY A 184 12.26 16.56 9.88
CA GLY A 184 13.20 16.04 10.85
C GLY A 184 13.76 17.09 11.81
N ASP A 185 13.13 18.26 11.88
CA ASP A 185 13.46 19.26 12.88
C ASP A 185 12.69 18.94 14.17
N ASN A 186 13.39 18.40 15.16
CA ASN A 186 12.77 18.00 16.43
C ASN A 186 13.17 18.96 17.55
N TRP A 187 12.29 19.15 18.51
CA TRP A 187 12.45 20.09 19.63
C TRP A 187 13.78 19.95 20.37
N SER A 188 14.25 18.72 20.59
CA SER A 188 15.50 18.45 21.30
C SER A 188 16.04 17.05 21.01
N ALA A 189 17.33 16.87 21.28
CA ALA A 189 17.95 15.54 21.25
C ALA A 189 17.33 14.56 22.26
N ASP A 190 16.81 15.06 23.37
CA ASP A 190 16.13 14.22 24.36
C ASP A 190 14.78 13.70 23.81
N ASP A 191 14.02 14.53 23.09
CA ASP A 191 12.82 14.08 22.42
C ASP A 191 13.12 13.04 21.33
N THR A 192 14.20 13.21 20.58
CA THR A 192 14.67 12.22 19.60
C THR A 192 14.96 10.86 20.26
N ARG A 193 15.60 10.84 21.43
CA ARG A 193 15.82 9.60 22.20
C ARG A 193 14.50 8.94 22.59
N VAL A 194 13.54 9.74 23.08
CA VAL A 194 12.19 9.24 23.41
C VAL A 194 11.51 8.65 22.16
N CYS A 195 11.64 9.29 21.00
CA CYS A 195 11.12 8.75 19.73
C CYS A 195 11.72 7.38 19.40
N VAL A 196 13.06 7.26 19.49
CA VAL A 196 13.78 6.01 19.22
C VAL A 196 13.34 4.90 20.17
N ASP A 197 13.23 5.20 21.47
CA ASP A 197 12.82 4.23 22.48
C ASP A 197 11.38 3.75 22.26
N ILE A 198 10.45 4.66 21.93
CA ILE A 198 9.06 4.31 21.60
C ILE A 198 9.03 3.44 20.34
N LEU A 199 9.76 3.82 19.30
CA LEU A 199 9.81 3.05 18.07
C LEU A 199 10.35 1.65 18.33
N ARG A 200 11.58 1.55 18.85
CA ARG A 200 12.28 0.28 19.04
C ARG A 200 11.56 -0.67 19.98
N ASP A 201 11.15 -0.17 21.14
CA ASP A 201 10.71 -1.03 22.25
C ASP A 201 9.20 -1.25 22.28
N ARG A 202 8.41 -0.38 21.62
CA ARG A 202 6.96 -0.41 21.73
C ARG A 202 6.21 -0.48 20.39
N MET A 203 6.67 0.24 19.36
CA MET A 203 5.97 0.28 18.06
C MET A 203 6.41 -0.83 17.13
N LEU A 204 7.70 -1.00 16.87
CA LEU A 204 8.21 -1.99 15.91
C LEU A 204 7.75 -3.43 16.22
N PRO A 205 7.65 -3.88 17.48
CA PRO A 205 7.09 -5.19 17.77
C PRO A 205 5.60 -5.37 17.42
N ALA A 206 4.87 -4.28 17.21
CA ALA A 206 3.42 -4.27 16.98
C ALA A 206 3.03 -3.91 15.54
N VAL A 207 3.98 -3.53 14.68
CA VAL A 207 3.71 -3.07 13.31
C VAL A 207 4.36 -3.98 12.27
N ASN A 208 3.73 -4.08 11.10
CA ASN A 208 4.27 -4.85 9.98
C ASN A 208 5.36 -4.07 9.24
N LEU A 209 5.19 -2.76 9.13
CA LEU A 209 6.19 -1.86 8.57
C LEU A 209 5.99 -0.47 9.13
N PHE A 210 7.06 0.16 9.60
CA PHE A 210 7.12 1.59 9.92
C PHE A 210 7.83 2.32 8.77
N CYS A 211 7.18 3.33 8.21
CA CYS A 211 7.70 4.18 7.13
C CYS A 211 7.97 5.59 7.65
N TYR A 212 9.17 6.10 7.38
CA TYR A 212 9.49 7.50 7.64
C TYR A 212 9.97 8.18 6.36
N GLY A 213 9.28 9.24 5.96
CA GLY A 213 9.61 10.11 4.84
C GLY A 213 10.18 11.44 5.34
N GLN A 214 11.49 11.63 5.16
CA GLN A 214 12.17 12.90 5.43
C GLN A 214 11.91 13.84 4.26
N VAL A 215 11.11 14.89 4.49
CA VAL A 215 10.91 15.94 3.48
C VAL A 215 11.98 16.99 3.61
N GLU A 216 12.62 17.34 2.50
CA GLU A 216 13.65 18.39 2.53
C GLU A 216 13.00 19.76 2.76
N SER A 217 13.52 20.49 3.74
CA SER A 217 13.08 21.84 4.09
C SER A 217 14.29 22.75 4.24
N PRO A 218 14.20 24.03 3.83
CA PRO A 218 15.27 25.01 4.07
C PRO A 218 15.60 25.23 5.54
N TYR A 219 14.68 24.85 6.43
CA TYR A 219 14.79 25.03 7.89
C TYR A 219 15.00 23.72 8.64
N GLY A 220 14.72 22.58 8.02
CA GLY A 220 14.85 21.26 8.62
C GLY A 220 16.31 20.83 8.72
N SER A 221 16.71 20.28 9.88
CA SER A 221 18.08 19.82 10.11
C SER A 221 18.43 18.53 9.36
N GLY A 222 17.43 17.73 8.98
CA GLY A 222 17.63 16.38 8.46
C GLY A 222 18.36 15.43 9.42
N GLN A 223 18.49 15.81 10.70
CA GLN A 223 19.21 15.01 11.68
C GLN A 223 18.39 13.78 12.10
N PHE A 224 17.09 13.92 12.21
CA PHE A 224 16.22 12.85 12.68
C PHE A 224 16.28 11.58 11.82
N VAL A 225 16.31 11.70 10.48
CA VAL A 225 16.46 10.53 9.60
C VAL A 225 17.80 9.83 9.77
N LYS A 226 18.87 10.57 10.10
CA LYS A 226 20.20 9.98 10.38
C LYS A 226 20.16 9.19 11.67
N ASP A 227 19.57 9.77 12.73
CA ASP A 227 19.41 9.11 14.02
C ASP A 227 18.53 7.84 13.89
N LEU A 228 17.46 7.91 13.12
CA LEU A 228 16.64 6.72 12.82
C LEU A 228 17.42 5.68 12.03
N ARG A 229 18.22 6.08 11.04
CA ARG A 229 19.02 5.16 10.21
C ARG A 229 20.05 4.40 11.04
N GLU A 230 20.66 5.06 12.02
CA GLU A 230 21.65 4.44 12.90
C GLU A 230 21.01 3.54 13.96
N THR A 231 19.84 3.89 14.46
CA THR A 231 19.23 3.23 15.64
C THR A 231 18.22 2.16 15.27
N VAL A 232 17.30 2.46 14.36
CA VAL A 232 16.20 1.57 13.96
C VAL A 232 16.26 1.14 12.50
N GLY A 233 17.08 1.76 11.67
CA GLY A 233 17.26 1.40 10.26
C GLY A 233 17.65 -0.06 10.00
N PRO A 234 18.40 -0.77 10.88
CA PRO A 234 18.71 -2.18 10.72
C PRO A 234 17.53 -3.14 10.89
N PHE A 235 16.37 -2.68 11.39
CA PHE A 235 15.19 -3.54 11.53
C PHE A 235 14.51 -3.77 10.17
N GLU A 236 14.14 -5.00 9.88
CA GLU A 236 13.51 -5.39 8.61
C GLU A 236 12.17 -4.70 8.36
N ASN A 237 11.46 -4.36 9.43
CA ASN A 237 10.18 -3.67 9.36
C ASN A 237 10.29 -2.14 9.50
N VAL A 238 11.41 -1.57 9.03
CA VAL A 238 11.61 -0.12 8.95
C VAL A 238 11.98 0.27 7.53
N SER A 239 11.35 1.31 7.01
CA SER A 239 11.66 1.89 5.71
C SER A 239 11.81 3.41 5.85
N LEU A 240 12.96 3.93 5.45
CA LEU A 240 13.32 5.34 5.56
C LEU A 240 13.55 5.91 4.17
N SER A 241 12.88 6.99 3.81
CA SER A 241 13.05 7.67 2.52
C SER A 241 13.37 9.15 2.71
N GLU A 242 14.13 9.72 1.79
CA GLU A 242 14.39 11.15 1.68
C GLU A 242 13.68 11.70 0.45
N ILE A 243 12.89 12.77 0.63
CA ILE A 243 12.00 13.35 -0.37
C ILE A 243 12.42 14.79 -0.59
N ALA A 244 13.30 15.00 -1.57
CA ALA A 244 13.86 16.33 -1.85
C ALA A 244 12.81 17.27 -2.45
N ASP A 245 11.95 16.76 -3.33
CA ASP A 245 10.96 17.51 -4.07
C ASP A 245 9.78 16.63 -4.51
N LYS A 246 8.86 17.19 -5.28
CA LYS A 246 7.71 16.46 -5.84
C LYS A 246 8.09 15.33 -6.80
N ASP A 247 9.22 15.43 -7.48
CA ASP A 247 9.68 14.41 -8.41
C ASP A 247 10.23 13.18 -7.69
N ALA A 248 10.71 13.35 -6.46
CA ALA A 248 11.19 12.28 -5.59
C ALA A 248 10.06 11.42 -4.99
N ILE A 249 8.80 11.89 -4.97
CA ILE A 249 7.64 11.19 -4.39
C ILE A 249 7.51 9.76 -4.93
N TYR A 250 7.65 9.57 -6.24
CA TYR A 250 7.51 8.24 -6.83
C TYR A 250 8.58 7.25 -6.35
N ALA A 251 9.81 7.72 -6.18
CA ALA A 251 10.91 6.90 -5.66
C ALA A 251 10.65 6.53 -4.20
N SER A 252 10.17 7.48 -3.39
CA SER A 252 9.80 7.26 -1.99
C SER A 252 8.67 6.22 -1.86
N ILE A 253 7.59 6.34 -2.61
CA ILE A 253 6.50 5.35 -2.63
C ILE A 253 7.04 3.95 -2.98
N LYS A 254 7.93 3.84 -3.96
CA LYS A 254 8.58 2.58 -4.31
C LYS A 254 9.44 2.02 -3.18
N GLN A 255 10.10 2.88 -2.43
CA GLN A 255 10.91 2.47 -1.29
C GLN A 255 10.05 1.91 -0.15
N PHE A 256 8.88 2.50 0.08
CA PHE A 256 7.93 2.04 1.10
C PHE A 256 7.16 0.77 0.70
N LEU A 257 6.73 0.68 -0.54
CA LEU A 257 5.80 -0.34 -1.03
C LEU A 257 6.38 -1.24 -2.12
N GLY A 258 7.66 -1.13 -2.44
CA GLY A 258 8.28 -1.91 -3.51
C GLY A 258 8.47 -3.38 -3.15
N LYS A 259 8.31 -4.26 -4.15
CA LYS A 259 8.65 -5.69 -4.04
C LYS A 259 10.14 -5.86 -3.78
N GLY A 260 10.51 -6.54 -2.71
CA GLY A 260 11.88 -6.90 -2.39
C GLY A 260 12.40 -6.37 -1.07
N LYS A 261 11.50 -6.01 -0.16
CA LYS A 261 11.84 -5.81 1.25
C LYS A 261 11.17 -6.87 2.12
#